data_3393eb0ef80b516e1d67de1117cadb4f
#
_entry.id   3393eb0ef80b516e1d67de1117cadb4f
#
_cell.length_a   1.000
_cell.length_b   1.000
_cell.length_c   1.000
_cell.angle_alpha   90.00
_cell.angle_beta   90.00
_cell.angle_gamma   90.00
#
_symmetry.space_group_name_H-M   'P 1'
#
loop_
_entity.id
_entity.type
_entity.pdbx_description
1 polymer ?
#
loop_
_entity_poly.entity_id
_entity_poly.type
_entity_poly.pdbx_seq_one_letter_code
_entity_poly.pdbx_strand_id
1 'polypeptide(L)'
;MPTGVIAVANQKGGVGKTTTSINLAASLASQEKSVLLVDLDPQANATSGLGVEKREGGSVYEALVGDALLSDQIVRTVYENLSIIPGEVNLCGAEIDLPRMEDCLHRLQGALHSVRMANVYDIIVIDCPPSLGSLTLNAFVASDSLIVPIQCEYYALEGISMVQRLIDQVRNSGDNPDLHIMGIVMTMYDGRTRLSQQVLDEVREHFAEIIFETTIPRATRLAEAPSHGQPSLVYDPDGLGTAAYDVLATELIQRLAVASAEPVAEVPTPDNVVDAAALQNPEPVQNQA
;
A
#
# COMPACT_ATOMS: atom_id res chain seq x y z
N MET A 1 10.80 16.54 -9.62
CA MET A 1 9.64 16.62 -8.69
C MET A 1 10.16 16.31 -7.30
N PRO A 2 9.58 16.81 -6.20
CA PRO A 2 9.95 16.32 -4.88
C PRO A 2 9.64 14.84 -4.75
N THR A 3 10.42 14.12 -3.93
CA THR A 3 10.20 12.69 -3.66
C THR A 3 8.81 12.47 -3.07
N GLY A 4 7.95 11.70 -3.75
CA GLY A 4 6.63 11.31 -3.26
C GLY A 4 6.72 10.11 -2.31
N VAL A 5 5.98 10.14 -1.20
CA VAL A 5 5.91 9.01 -0.25
C VAL A 5 4.50 8.43 -0.27
N ILE A 6 4.39 7.15 -0.58
CA ILE A 6 3.11 6.44 -0.73
C ILE A 6 3.10 5.21 0.18
N ALA A 7 2.13 5.11 1.09
CA ALA A 7 1.93 3.89 1.86
C ALA A 7 0.91 2.96 1.19
N VAL A 8 1.22 1.67 1.19
CA VAL A 8 0.31 0.61 0.73
C VAL A 8 -0.29 -0.06 1.95
N ALA A 9 -1.55 0.22 2.24
CA ALA A 9 -2.17 -0.14 3.51
C ALA A 9 -3.59 -0.70 3.35
N ASN A 10 -3.92 -1.68 4.17
CA ASN A 10 -5.26 -2.18 4.45
C ASN A 10 -5.20 -3.03 5.71
N GLN A 11 -6.22 -2.93 6.57
CA GLN A 11 -6.33 -3.73 7.80
C GLN A 11 -6.45 -5.23 7.53
N LYS A 12 -7.14 -5.60 6.45
CA LYS A 12 -7.39 -7.00 6.11
C LYS A 12 -6.09 -7.68 5.66
N GLY A 13 -5.75 -8.80 6.30
CA GLY A 13 -4.68 -9.68 5.86
C GLY A 13 -5.01 -10.34 4.52
N GLY A 14 -3.98 -10.62 3.69
CA GLY A 14 -4.14 -11.37 2.45
C GLY A 14 -4.76 -10.62 1.27
N VAL A 15 -5.00 -9.31 1.35
CA VAL A 15 -5.55 -8.50 0.24
C VAL A 15 -4.50 -8.13 -0.83
N GLY A 16 -3.26 -8.56 -0.68
CA GLY A 16 -2.20 -8.30 -1.64
C GLY A 16 -1.40 -7.02 -1.40
N LYS A 17 -1.33 -6.49 -0.17
CA LYS A 17 -0.50 -5.31 0.16
C LYS A 17 0.94 -5.50 -0.29
N THR A 18 1.65 -6.45 0.29
CA THR A 18 3.06 -6.73 -0.04
C THR A 18 3.27 -7.09 -1.50
N THR A 19 2.35 -7.88 -2.08
CA THR A 19 2.40 -8.20 -3.52
C THR A 19 2.30 -6.92 -4.36
N THR A 20 1.42 -6.00 -3.97
CA THR A 20 1.27 -4.70 -4.65
C THR A 20 2.50 -3.84 -4.44
N SER A 21 3.02 -3.73 -3.21
CA SER A 21 4.21 -2.95 -2.89
C SER A 21 5.42 -3.39 -3.70
N ILE A 22 5.70 -4.70 -3.76
CA ILE A 22 6.83 -5.27 -4.52
C ILE A 22 6.67 -5.01 -6.03
N ASN A 23 5.53 -5.41 -6.59
CA ASN A 23 5.36 -5.40 -8.05
C ASN A 23 5.15 -3.98 -8.59
N LEU A 24 4.46 -3.12 -7.85
CA LEU A 24 4.34 -1.71 -8.20
C LEU A 24 5.70 -1.00 -8.16
N ALA A 25 6.50 -1.23 -7.10
CA ALA A 25 7.85 -0.67 -7.00
C ALA A 25 8.75 -1.16 -8.14
N ALA A 26 8.70 -2.45 -8.48
CA ALA A 26 9.47 -3.02 -9.59
C ALA A 26 9.02 -2.48 -10.95
N SER A 27 7.71 -2.34 -11.19
CA SER A 27 7.17 -1.79 -12.43
C SER A 27 7.46 -0.29 -12.57
N LEU A 28 7.44 0.48 -11.48
CA LEU A 28 7.87 1.89 -11.48
C LEU A 28 9.36 2.00 -11.82
N ALA A 29 10.19 1.15 -11.22
CA ALA A 29 11.63 1.13 -11.49
C ALA A 29 11.95 0.75 -12.94
N SER A 30 11.22 -0.18 -13.55
CA SER A 30 11.35 -0.55 -14.96
C SER A 30 10.93 0.59 -15.91
N GLN A 31 10.10 1.52 -15.43
CA GLN A 31 9.70 2.75 -16.13
C GLN A 31 10.59 3.94 -15.76
N GLU A 32 11.86 3.67 -15.45
CA GLU A 32 12.92 4.67 -15.22
C GLU A 32 12.68 5.58 -14.00
N LYS A 33 11.85 5.17 -13.02
CA LYS A 33 11.71 5.87 -11.75
C LYS A 33 12.70 5.32 -10.73
N SER A 34 13.40 6.20 -10.01
CA SER A 34 14.20 5.80 -8.85
C SER A 34 13.27 5.52 -7.68
N VAL A 35 13.18 4.26 -7.24
CA VAL A 35 12.22 3.81 -6.23
C VAL A 35 12.92 3.28 -4.99
N LEU A 36 12.44 3.69 -3.82
CA LEU A 36 12.79 3.10 -2.54
C LEU A 36 11.55 2.39 -1.96
N LEU A 37 11.67 1.09 -1.70
CA LEU A 37 10.66 0.34 -0.96
C LEU A 37 11.06 0.30 0.52
N VAL A 38 10.13 0.61 1.42
CA VAL A 38 10.32 0.47 2.88
C VAL A 38 9.43 -0.66 3.36
N ASP A 39 10.03 -1.73 3.85
CA ASP A 39 9.31 -2.88 4.41
C ASP A 39 9.06 -2.64 5.91
N LEU A 40 7.82 -2.25 6.23
CA LEU A 40 7.41 -1.94 7.60
C LEU A 40 6.67 -3.10 8.29
N ASP A 41 6.53 -4.25 7.59
CA ASP A 41 5.90 -5.44 8.17
C ASP A 41 6.94 -6.28 8.94
N PRO A 42 6.69 -6.63 10.21
CA PRO A 42 7.56 -7.55 10.96
C PRO A 42 7.80 -8.91 10.31
N GLN A 43 6.90 -9.34 9.40
CA GLN A 43 7.10 -10.56 8.62
C GLN A 43 8.21 -10.41 7.58
N ALA A 44 8.56 -9.17 7.19
CA ALA A 44 9.58 -8.84 6.20
C ALA A 44 9.38 -9.61 4.87
N ASN A 45 8.12 -9.64 4.41
CA ASN A 45 7.76 -10.34 3.18
C ASN A 45 8.17 -9.56 1.93
N ALA A 46 8.18 -8.23 1.97
CA ALA A 46 8.68 -7.43 0.86
C ALA A 46 10.20 -7.59 0.71
N THR A 47 10.93 -7.67 1.81
CA THR A 47 12.38 -7.94 1.86
C THR A 47 12.70 -9.27 1.20
N SER A 48 12.05 -10.35 1.67
CA SER A 48 12.25 -11.70 1.10
C SER A 48 11.81 -11.78 -0.35
N GLY A 49 10.70 -11.10 -0.70
CA GLY A 49 10.13 -11.11 -2.04
C GLY A 49 10.98 -10.40 -3.10
N LEU A 50 11.94 -9.56 -2.67
CA LEU A 50 12.97 -8.98 -3.55
C LEU A 50 14.32 -9.71 -3.47
N GLY A 51 14.40 -10.87 -2.78
CA GLY A 51 15.61 -11.66 -2.65
C GLY A 51 16.66 -11.03 -1.74
N VAL A 52 16.28 -10.10 -0.88
CA VAL A 52 17.18 -9.47 0.07
C VAL A 52 17.20 -10.27 1.36
N GLU A 53 18.42 -10.55 1.86
CA GLU A 53 18.59 -11.27 3.13
C GLU A 53 18.16 -10.39 4.32
N LYS A 54 17.39 -10.99 5.21
CA LYS A 54 17.05 -10.37 6.49
C LYS A 54 18.27 -10.35 7.38
N ARG A 55 18.64 -9.18 7.89
CA ARG A 55 19.79 -9.00 8.77
C ARG A 55 19.34 -8.32 10.05
N GLU A 56 19.67 -8.92 11.18
CA GLU A 56 19.45 -8.28 12.48
C GLU A 56 20.29 -7.00 12.57
N GLY A 57 19.69 -5.90 12.98
CA GLY A 57 20.32 -4.59 13.06
C GLY A 57 20.52 -3.88 11.72
N GLY A 58 19.93 -4.39 10.65
CA GLY A 58 20.00 -3.82 9.30
C GLY A 58 18.63 -3.53 8.70
N SER A 59 17.73 -2.92 9.48
CA SER A 59 16.34 -2.71 9.11
C SER A 59 15.82 -1.32 9.47
N VAL A 60 14.57 -1.07 9.12
CA VAL A 60 13.87 0.15 9.51
C VAL A 60 13.70 0.27 11.04
N TYR A 61 13.75 -0.85 11.79
CA TYR A 61 13.58 -0.88 13.23
C TYR A 61 14.57 0.03 13.96
N GLU A 62 15.87 -0.06 13.63
CA GLU A 62 16.92 0.74 14.27
C GLU A 62 16.72 2.24 14.07
N ALA A 63 16.15 2.65 12.95
CA ALA A 63 15.85 4.06 12.68
C ALA A 63 14.57 4.54 13.38
N LEU A 64 13.63 3.63 13.68
CA LEU A 64 12.39 3.96 14.38
C LEU A 64 12.59 4.10 15.90
N VAL A 65 13.32 3.17 16.51
CA VAL A 65 13.45 3.10 17.98
C VAL A 65 14.82 3.50 18.49
N GLY A 66 15.83 3.56 17.63
CA GLY A 66 17.21 3.90 17.95
C GLY A 66 17.65 5.23 17.35
N ASP A 67 18.98 5.38 17.23
CA ASP A 67 19.66 6.55 16.70
C ASP A 67 20.28 6.28 15.31
N ALA A 68 19.95 5.14 14.68
CA ALA A 68 20.48 4.82 13.35
C ALA A 68 19.88 5.71 12.27
N LEU A 69 20.69 6.11 11.32
CA LEU A 69 20.21 6.83 10.15
C LEU A 69 19.50 5.85 9.21
N LEU A 70 18.30 6.20 8.78
CA LEU A 70 17.53 5.36 7.85
C LEU A 70 18.27 5.19 6.50
N SER A 71 19.05 6.19 6.08
CA SER A 71 19.89 6.12 4.88
C SER A 71 20.92 5.00 4.93
N ASP A 72 21.42 4.63 6.11
CA ASP A 72 22.43 3.59 6.28
C ASP A 72 21.84 2.17 6.17
N GLN A 73 20.51 2.07 6.28
CA GLN A 73 19.75 0.82 6.15
C GLN A 73 19.32 0.54 4.70
N ILE A 74 19.62 1.45 3.76
CA ILE A 74 19.23 1.27 2.36
C ILE A 74 20.10 0.19 1.71
N VAL A 75 19.44 -0.82 1.18
CA VAL A 75 20.04 -1.91 0.41
C VAL A 75 19.65 -1.75 -1.06
N ARG A 76 20.65 -1.73 -1.94
CA ARG A 76 20.40 -1.80 -3.39
C ARG A 76 19.97 -3.22 -3.75
N THR A 77 18.88 -3.35 -4.46
CA THR A 77 18.47 -4.65 -4.99
C THR A 77 19.27 -5.01 -6.26
N VAL A 78 19.07 -6.21 -6.76
CA VAL A 78 19.61 -6.60 -8.08
C VAL A 78 18.84 -5.99 -9.25
N TYR A 79 17.72 -5.33 -8.97
CA TYR A 79 16.86 -4.67 -9.95
C TYR A 79 17.28 -3.21 -10.08
N GLU A 80 17.49 -2.78 -11.31
CA GLU A 80 17.89 -1.39 -11.60
C GLU A 80 16.84 -0.40 -11.09
N ASN A 81 17.27 0.74 -10.57
CA ASN A 81 16.44 1.81 -10.02
C ASN A 81 15.57 1.43 -8.80
N LEU A 82 15.73 0.21 -8.23
CA LEU A 82 15.00 -0.23 -7.05
C LEU A 82 15.94 -0.50 -5.89
N SER A 83 15.70 0.21 -4.78
CA SER A 83 16.34 -0.05 -3.48
C SER A 83 15.29 -0.41 -2.44
N ILE A 84 15.71 -1.04 -1.34
CA ILE A 84 14.83 -1.37 -0.23
C ILE A 84 15.47 -1.00 1.11
N ILE A 85 14.64 -0.57 2.06
CA ILE A 85 14.96 -0.61 3.49
C ILE A 85 14.29 -1.88 4.02
N PRO A 86 15.07 -2.88 4.49
CA PRO A 86 14.54 -4.16 4.91
C PRO A 86 13.66 -4.04 6.15
N GLY A 87 12.65 -4.91 6.22
CA GLY A 87 11.94 -5.22 7.45
C GLY A 87 12.60 -6.38 8.20
N GLU A 88 12.31 -6.49 9.49
CA GLU A 88 12.73 -7.60 10.32
C GLU A 88 11.76 -7.89 11.46
N VAL A 89 11.93 -9.05 12.13
CA VAL A 89 11.04 -9.50 13.20
C VAL A 89 11.02 -8.54 14.41
N ASN A 90 12.11 -7.81 14.66
CA ASN A 90 12.20 -6.84 15.77
C ASN A 90 11.18 -5.70 15.64
N LEU A 91 10.63 -5.44 14.44
CA LEU A 91 9.50 -4.53 14.24
C LEU A 91 8.26 -4.90 15.08
N CYS A 92 8.11 -6.17 15.52
CA CYS A 92 7.09 -6.53 16.51
C CYS A 92 7.30 -5.77 17.83
N GLY A 93 8.56 -5.50 18.22
CA GLY A 93 8.90 -4.70 19.39
C GLY A 93 8.54 -3.23 19.22
N ALA A 94 8.66 -2.69 18.02
CA ALA A 94 8.33 -1.30 17.73
C ALA A 94 6.86 -0.96 18.04
N GLU A 95 5.92 -1.91 17.88
CA GLU A 95 4.51 -1.72 18.29
C GLU A 95 4.36 -1.46 19.79
N ILE A 96 5.31 -1.92 20.60
CA ILE A 96 5.32 -1.75 22.07
C ILE A 96 6.16 -0.54 22.47
N ASP A 97 7.28 -0.30 21.79
CA ASP A 97 8.26 0.71 22.15
C ASP A 97 7.86 2.11 21.67
N LEU A 98 7.39 2.23 20.42
CA LEU A 98 6.97 3.50 19.84
C LEU A 98 5.99 4.29 20.74
N PRO A 99 4.90 3.71 21.28
CA PRO A 99 3.95 4.46 22.11
C PRO A 99 4.53 5.04 23.40
N ARG A 100 5.74 4.62 23.79
CA ARG A 100 6.43 5.09 25.01
C ARG A 100 7.45 6.18 24.71
N MET A 101 7.70 6.45 23.42
CA MET A 101 8.70 7.41 22.97
C MET A 101 8.06 8.79 22.78
N GLU A 102 8.89 9.83 22.89
CA GLU A 102 8.51 11.17 22.43
C GLU A 102 8.33 11.15 20.89
N ASP A 103 7.38 11.94 20.41
CA ASP A 103 7.05 12.04 18.98
C ASP A 103 6.75 10.69 18.31
N CYS A 104 6.12 9.79 19.06
CA CYS A 104 5.92 8.38 18.71
C CYS A 104 5.27 8.15 17.33
N LEU A 105 4.46 9.08 16.83
CA LEU A 105 3.83 9.00 15.50
C LEU A 105 4.68 9.59 14.38
N HIS A 106 5.68 10.41 14.71
CA HIS A 106 6.54 11.11 13.73
C HIS A 106 7.92 10.45 13.53
N ARG A 107 8.16 9.28 14.14
CA ARG A 107 9.47 8.61 14.09
C ARG A 107 9.87 8.26 12.66
N LEU A 108 8.98 7.65 11.89
CA LEU A 108 9.25 7.31 10.49
C LEU A 108 9.37 8.56 9.61
N GLN A 109 8.51 9.56 9.82
CA GLN A 109 8.59 10.84 9.09
C GLN A 109 9.95 11.51 9.31
N GLY A 110 10.39 11.59 10.57
CA GLY A 110 11.71 12.16 10.92
C GLY A 110 12.87 11.37 10.32
N ALA A 111 12.79 10.03 10.37
CA ALA A 111 13.81 9.15 9.78
C ALA A 111 13.88 9.26 8.25
N LEU A 112 12.74 9.40 7.57
CA LEU A 112 12.66 9.58 6.11
C LEU A 112 13.09 10.99 5.66
N HIS A 113 13.13 11.97 6.54
CA HIS A 113 13.40 13.36 6.17
C HIS A 113 14.70 13.52 5.38
N SER A 114 15.80 12.96 5.85
CA SER A 114 17.11 13.06 5.17
C SER A 114 17.09 12.37 3.80
N VAL A 115 16.41 11.24 3.67
CA VAL A 115 16.26 10.50 2.41
C VAL A 115 15.45 11.31 1.39
N ARG A 116 14.34 11.92 1.84
CA ARG A 116 13.51 12.80 1.00
C ARG A 116 14.29 14.03 0.53
N MET A 117 15.00 14.70 1.45
CA MET A 117 15.77 15.92 1.13
C MET A 117 16.93 15.64 0.19
N ALA A 118 17.49 14.44 0.19
CA ALA A 118 18.52 14.05 -0.77
C ALA A 118 18.00 13.99 -2.22
N ASN A 119 16.68 13.84 -2.40
CA ASN A 119 15.97 13.81 -3.69
C ASN A 119 16.61 12.84 -4.71
N VAL A 120 17.07 11.69 -4.19
CA VAL A 120 17.69 10.61 -4.99
C VAL A 120 16.63 9.67 -5.54
N TYR A 121 15.50 9.57 -4.84
CA TYR A 121 14.36 8.74 -5.22
C TYR A 121 13.22 9.63 -5.72
N ASP A 122 12.57 9.19 -6.79
CA ASP A 122 11.34 9.81 -7.29
C ASP A 122 10.16 9.45 -6.39
N ILE A 123 10.12 8.17 -5.96
CA ILE A 123 9.00 7.60 -5.20
C ILE A 123 9.55 6.73 -4.07
N ILE A 124 8.98 6.90 -2.87
CA ILE A 124 9.15 5.99 -1.73
C ILE A 124 7.83 5.25 -1.54
N VAL A 125 7.86 3.92 -1.57
CA VAL A 125 6.72 3.05 -1.30
C VAL A 125 6.90 2.43 0.08
N ILE A 126 5.89 2.51 0.96
CA ILE A 126 5.92 1.89 2.29
C ILE A 126 4.97 0.70 2.30
N ASP A 127 5.49 -0.51 2.49
CA ASP A 127 4.68 -1.72 2.71
C ASP A 127 4.25 -1.81 4.16
N CYS A 128 2.95 -1.64 4.42
CA CYS A 128 2.40 -1.62 5.78
C CYS A 128 1.99 -3.01 6.26
N PRO A 129 2.15 -3.30 7.58
CA PRO A 129 1.62 -4.51 8.20
C PRO A 129 0.08 -4.59 8.12
N PRO A 130 -0.52 -5.78 8.34
CA PRO A 130 -1.98 -5.94 8.34
C PRO A 130 -2.65 -5.45 9.64
N SER A 131 -1.92 -4.76 10.51
CA SER A 131 -2.41 -4.15 11.74
C SER A 131 -2.64 -2.65 11.55
N LEU A 132 -3.54 -2.06 12.31
CA LEU A 132 -3.72 -0.60 12.41
C LEU A 132 -3.03 -0.08 13.69
N GLY A 133 -1.82 -0.57 13.96
CA GLY A 133 -1.01 -0.20 15.12
C GLY A 133 -0.09 0.98 14.89
N SER A 134 0.89 1.13 15.79
CA SER A 134 1.85 2.24 15.79
C SER A 134 2.68 2.31 14.50
N LEU A 135 3.04 1.17 13.91
CA LEU A 135 3.78 1.13 12.65
C LEU A 135 2.95 1.70 11.49
N THR A 136 1.69 1.30 11.38
CA THR A 136 0.79 1.82 10.33
C THR A 136 0.51 3.31 10.52
N LEU A 137 0.33 3.78 11.75
CA LEU A 137 0.16 5.21 12.03
C LEU A 137 1.42 6.00 11.66
N ASN A 138 2.61 5.50 11.96
CA ASN A 138 3.87 6.09 11.51
C ASN A 138 3.98 6.17 9.98
N ALA A 139 3.55 5.11 9.27
CA ALA A 139 3.50 5.12 7.81
C ALA A 139 2.55 6.21 7.30
N PHE A 140 1.37 6.37 7.90
CA PHE A 140 0.37 7.38 7.51
C PHE A 140 0.87 8.81 7.76
N VAL A 141 1.50 9.04 8.90
CA VAL A 141 2.08 10.37 9.22
C VAL A 141 3.24 10.71 8.27
N ALA A 142 4.02 9.72 7.86
CA ALA A 142 5.17 9.91 6.98
C ALA A 142 4.82 10.00 5.48
N SER A 143 3.59 9.62 5.08
CA SER A 143 3.20 9.51 3.68
C SER A 143 2.47 10.76 3.16
N ASP A 144 2.65 11.06 1.87
CA ASP A 144 1.84 12.07 1.19
C ASP A 144 0.46 11.51 0.83
N SER A 145 0.39 10.21 0.50
CA SER A 145 -0.85 9.56 0.11
C SER A 145 -0.82 8.04 0.31
N LEU A 146 -2.00 7.41 0.15
CA LEU A 146 -2.16 5.98 0.34
C LEU A 146 -2.66 5.29 -0.93
N ILE A 147 -2.15 4.08 -1.19
CA ILE A 147 -2.77 3.10 -2.09
C ILE A 147 -3.41 2.03 -1.22
N VAL A 148 -4.68 1.74 -1.50
CA VAL A 148 -5.50 0.79 -0.73
C VAL A 148 -5.82 -0.44 -1.59
N PRO A 149 -5.05 -1.54 -1.49
CA PRO A 149 -5.37 -2.79 -2.16
C PRO A 149 -6.61 -3.43 -1.53
N ILE A 150 -7.58 -3.83 -2.36
CA ILE A 150 -8.83 -4.43 -1.92
C ILE A 150 -9.11 -5.67 -2.74
N GLN A 151 -9.34 -6.78 -2.05
CA GLN A 151 -9.77 -8.01 -2.68
C GLN A 151 -11.24 -7.93 -3.10
N CYS A 152 -11.58 -8.47 -4.29
CA CYS A 152 -12.96 -8.55 -4.79
C CYS A 152 -13.80 -9.56 -3.99
N GLU A 153 -14.13 -9.21 -2.75
CA GLU A 153 -14.90 -10.00 -1.79
C GLU A 153 -15.97 -9.15 -1.09
N TYR A 154 -16.95 -9.80 -0.49
CA TYR A 154 -18.12 -9.18 0.14
C TYR A 154 -17.80 -8.03 1.13
N TYR A 155 -16.68 -8.12 1.88
CA TYR A 155 -16.29 -7.09 2.86
C TYR A 155 -15.34 -6.01 2.28
N ALA A 156 -15.34 -5.80 0.97
CA ALA A 156 -14.46 -4.83 0.32
C ALA A 156 -14.68 -3.40 0.83
N LEU A 157 -15.93 -2.94 0.88
CA LEU A 157 -16.28 -1.58 1.33
C LEU A 157 -15.97 -1.32 2.80
N GLU A 158 -16.12 -2.32 3.66
CA GLU A 158 -15.76 -2.22 5.08
C GLU A 158 -14.27 -1.92 5.25
N GLY A 159 -13.41 -2.58 4.46
CA GLY A 159 -11.96 -2.34 4.45
C GLY A 159 -11.61 -0.90 4.09
N ILE A 160 -12.29 -0.31 3.08
CA ILE A 160 -12.09 1.10 2.68
C ILE A 160 -12.51 2.04 3.82
N SER A 161 -13.71 1.82 4.38
CA SER A 161 -14.26 2.65 5.45
C SER A 161 -13.37 2.65 6.70
N MET A 162 -12.69 1.55 6.98
CA MET A 162 -11.76 1.46 8.11
C MET A 162 -10.49 2.29 7.87
N VAL A 163 -9.91 2.19 6.67
CA VAL A 163 -8.74 3.01 6.29
C VAL A 163 -9.10 4.50 6.30
N GLN A 164 -10.28 4.86 5.75
CA GLN A 164 -10.74 6.25 5.75
C GLN A 164 -10.86 6.82 7.15
N ARG A 165 -11.46 6.09 8.10
CA ARG A 165 -11.55 6.53 9.50
C ARG A 165 -10.18 6.80 10.12
N LEU A 166 -9.19 5.99 9.78
CA LEU A 166 -7.83 6.18 10.30
C LEU A 166 -7.15 7.42 9.67
N ILE A 167 -7.37 7.65 8.39
CA ILE A 167 -6.93 8.88 7.70
C ILE A 167 -7.55 10.11 8.37
N ASP A 168 -8.86 10.08 8.62
CA ASP A 168 -9.57 11.19 9.26
C ASP A 168 -9.05 11.43 10.69
N GLN A 169 -8.71 10.37 11.42
CA GLN A 169 -8.08 10.49 12.74
C GLN A 169 -6.71 11.19 12.64
N VAL A 170 -5.84 10.77 11.73
CA VAL A 170 -4.51 11.38 11.52
C VAL A 170 -4.61 12.83 11.04
N ARG A 171 -5.57 13.13 10.15
CA ARG A 171 -5.82 14.52 9.69
C ARG A 171 -6.34 15.40 10.81
N ASN A 172 -7.30 14.91 11.60
CA ASN A 172 -7.94 15.68 12.67
C ASN A 172 -7.02 15.90 13.86
N SER A 173 -6.04 15.02 14.13
CA SER A 173 -5.01 15.25 15.14
C SER A 173 -4.00 16.31 14.72
N GLY A 174 -3.93 16.65 13.43
CA GLY A 174 -2.96 17.59 12.88
C GLY A 174 -1.60 16.97 12.56
N ASP A 175 -1.44 15.65 12.75
CA ASP A 175 -0.17 14.96 12.51
C ASP A 175 0.18 14.89 11.01
N ASN A 176 -0.85 14.75 10.14
CA ASN A 176 -0.72 14.84 8.69
C ASN A 176 -2.05 15.30 8.06
N PRO A 177 -2.30 16.63 7.99
CA PRO A 177 -3.58 17.18 7.51
C PRO A 177 -3.86 16.91 6.03
N ASP A 178 -2.82 16.70 5.22
CA ASP A 178 -2.93 16.55 3.77
C ASP A 178 -3.02 15.08 3.32
N LEU A 179 -2.95 14.13 4.27
CA LEU A 179 -3.02 12.70 3.98
C LEU A 179 -4.33 12.34 3.26
N HIS A 180 -4.24 11.65 2.14
CA HIS A 180 -5.40 11.24 1.35
C HIS A 180 -5.20 9.87 0.69
N ILE A 181 -6.29 9.29 0.18
CA ILE A 181 -6.21 8.08 -0.65
C ILE A 181 -5.90 8.51 -2.09
N MET A 182 -4.71 8.17 -2.58
CA MET A 182 -4.30 8.34 -3.98
C MET A 182 -5.08 7.39 -4.89
N GLY A 183 -5.34 6.17 -4.41
CA GLY A 183 -6.10 5.22 -5.19
C GLY A 183 -6.43 3.92 -4.49
N ILE A 184 -7.58 3.35 -4.90
CA ILE A 184 -8.02 2.02 -4.52
C ILE A 184 -7.70 1.08 -5.67
N VAL A 185 -6.95 -0.01 -5.40
CA VAL A 185 -6.63 -1.03 -6.40
C VAL A 185 -7.36 -2.33 -6.08
N MET A 186 -8.20 -2.77 -7.04
CA MET A 186 -8.92 -4.04 -6.92
C MET A 186 -7.97 -5.19 -7.22
N THR A 187 -7.77 -6.09 -6.25
CA THR A 187 -6.86 -7.23 -6.34
C THR A 187 -7.59 -8.55 -6.43
N MET A 188 -6.88 -9.58 -6.92
CA MET A 188 -7.42 -10.93 -7.08
C MET A 188 -8.74 -10.96 -7.85
N TYR A 189 -8.88 -10.05 -8.82
CA TYR A 189 -10.06 -9.96 -9.67
C TYR A 189 -10.17 -11.21 -10.56
N ASP A 190 -11.35 -11.82 -10.56
CA ASP A 190 -11.70 -12.90 -11.48
C ASP A 190 -12.98 -12.54 -12.22
N GLY A 191 -12.84 -12.03 -13.45
CA GLY A 191 -13.95 -11.60 -14.31
C GLY A 191 -14.95 -12.70 -14.69
N ARG A 192 -14.67 -13.98 -14.39
CA ARG A 192 -15.58 -15.10 -14.60
C ARG A 192 -16.60 -15.21 -13.48
N THR A 193 -16.37 -14.57 -12.34
CA THR A 193 -17.27 -14.64 -11.17
C THR A 193 -18.16 -13.41 -11.10
N ARG A 194 -19.44 -13.63 -10.86
CA ARG A 194 -20.42 -12.54 -10.65
C ARG A 194 -20.04 -11.68 -9.44
N LEU A 195 -19.54 -12.33 -8.38
CA LEU A 195 -19.16 -11.63 -7.15
C LEU A 195 -18.08 -10.58 -7.44
N SER A 196 -17.00 -10.94 -8.15
CA SER A 196 -15.94 -9.98 -8.46
C SER A 196 -16.43 -8.80 -9.30
N GLN A 197 -17.33 -9.05 -10.25
CA GLN A 197 -17.93 -7.99 -11.07
C GLN A 197 -18.81 -7.06 -10.22
N GLN A 198 -19.70 -7.64 -9.39
CA GLN A 198 -20.58 -6.85 -8.51
C GLN A 198 -19.79 -5.98 -7.53
N VAL A 199 -18.76 -6.56 -6.89
CA VAL A 199 -17.92 -5.80 -5.95
C VAL A 199 -17.16 -4.67 -6.66
N LEU A 200 -16.62 -4.94 -7.86
CA LEU A 200 -15.96 -3.91 -8.66
C LEU A 200 -16.91 -2.76 -9.03
N ASP A 201 -18.12 -3.11 -9.49
CA ASP A 201 -19.14 -2.12 -9.87
C ASP A 201 -19.58 -1.27 -8.66
N GLU A 202 -19.77 -1.89 -7.51
CA GLU A 202 -20.12 -1.23 -6.25
C GLU A 202 -19.01 -0.28 -5.77
N VAL A 203 -17.74 -0.71 -5.82
CA VAL A 203 -16.61 0.16 -5.47
C VAL A 203 -16.48 1.32 -6.47
N ARG A 204 -16.71 1.09 -7.77
CA ARG A 204 -16.72 2.13 -8.79
C ARG A 204 -17.82 3.15 -8.58
N GLU A 205 -19.01 2.70 -8.19
CA GLU A 205 -20.15 3.58 -7.91
C GLU A 205 -19.86 4.55 -6.75
N HIS A 206 -19.22 4.05 -5.68
CA HIS A 206 -18.97 4.82 -4.46
C HIS A 206 -17.66 5.61 -4.47
N PHE A 207 -16.65 5.15 -5.23
CA PHE A 207 -15.28 5.67 -5.21
C PHE A 207 -14.72 5.95 -6.61
N ALA A 208 -15.59 6.38 -7.54
CA ALA A 208 -15.23 6.61 -8.93
C ALA A 208 -13.97 7.48 -9.13
N GLU A 209 -13.78 8.49 -8.28
CA GLU A 209 -12.68 9.45 -8.41
C GLU A 209 -11.32 8.89 -7.97
N ILE A 210 -11.34 7.90 -7.07
CA ILE A 210 -10.10 7.37 -6.46
C ILE A 210 -9.82 5.91 -6.80
N ILE A 211 -10.76 5.16 -7.38
CA ILE A 211 -10.47 3.80 -7.84
C ILE A 211 -9.51 3.84 -9.04
N PHE A 212 -8.50 2.96 -9.06
CA PHE A 212 -7.71 2.74 -10.25
C PHE A 212 -8.55 2.01 -11.31
N GLU A 213 -8.38 2.41 -12.58
CA GLU A 213 -9.02 1.67 -13.69
C GLU A 213 -8.44 0.26 -13.81
N THR A 214 -7.16 0.13 -13.46
CA THR A 214 -6.43 -1.13 -13.48
C THR A 214 -6.90 -2.05 -12.36
N THR A 215 -7.23 -3.29 -12.70
CA THR A 215 -7.49 -4.37 -11.74
C THR A 215 -6.39 -5.41 -11.78
N ILE A 216 -5.97 -5.92 -10.62
CA ILE A 216 -4.95 -6.97 -10.53
C ILE A 216 -5.65 -8.33 -10.56
N PRO A 217 -5.39 -9.18 -11.58
CA PRO A 217 -6.06 -10.46 -11.72
C PRO A 217 -5.63 -11.45 -10.63
N ARG A 218 -6.48 -12.42 -10.35
CA ARG A 218 -6.09 -13.59 -9.55
C ARG A 218 -5.14 -14.45 -10.39
N ALA A 219 -3.85 -14.38 -10.09
CA ALA A 219 -2.80 -15.11 -10.81
C ALA A 219 -1.91 -15.87 -9.81
N THR A 220 -1.75 -17.17 -10.01
CA THR A 220 -0.93 -18.04 -9.16
C THR A 220 0.53 -17.60 -9.17
N ARG A 221 1.03 -17.14 -10.33
CA ARG A 221 2.40 -16.66 -10.50
C ARG A 221 2.74 -15.46 -9.60
N LEU A 222 1.78 -14.56 -9.34
CA LEU A 222 1.97 -13.45 -8.39
C LEU A 222 2.19 -13.95 -6.95
N ALA A 223 1.57 -15.08 -6.58
CA ALA A 223 1.75 -15.67 -5.26
C ALA A 223 3.05 -16.51 -5.15
N GLU A 224 3.50 -17.09 -6.26
CA GLU A 224 4.72 -17.90 -6.34
C GLU A 224 5.99 -17.04 -6.36
N ALA A 225 6.00 -15.94 -7.08
CA ALA A 225 7.16 -15.09 -7.32
C ALA A 225 7.95 -14.72 -6.04
N PRO A 226 7.31 -14.30 -4.91
CA PRO A 226 8.01 -13.99 -3.68
C PRO A 226 8.79 -15.18 -3.09
N SER A 227 8.35 -16.43 -3.31
CA SER A 227 9.07 -17.62 -2.84
C SER A 227 10.39 -17.84 -3.57
N HIS A 228 10.57 -17.19 -4.73
CA HIS A 228 11.80 -17.16 -5.50
C HIS A 228 12.60 -15.88 -5.29
N GLY A 229 12.16 -14.98 -4.40
CA GLY A 229 12.82 -13.70 -4.15
C GLY A 229 12.79 -12.77 -5.36
N GLN A 230 11.74 -12.85 -6.19
CA GLN A 230 11.64 -12.12 -7.45
C GLN A 230 10.29 -11.39 -7.57
N PRO A 231 10.26 -10.15 -8.07
CA PRO A 231 9.00 -9.53 -8.51
C PRO A 231 8.46 -10.26 -9.75
N SER A 232 7.16 -10.14 -10.00
CA SER A 232 6.52 -10.82 -11.12
C SER A 232 7.11 -10.42 -12.49
N LEU A 233 7.60 -9.20 -12.60
CA LEU A 233 8.28 -8.68 -13.80
C LEU A 233 9.46 -9.58 -14.24
N VAL A 234 10.12 -10.24 -13.30
CA VAL A 234 11.24 -11.15 -13.54
C VAL A 234 10.79 -12.61 -13.55
N TYR A 235 9.89 -12.99 -12.64
CA TYR A 235 9.43 -14.37 -12.49
C TYR A 235 8.50 -14.84 -13.60
N ASP A 236 7.60 -13.96 -14.07
CA ASP A 236 6.58 -14.23 -15.09
C ASP A 236 6.36 -12.98 -15.97
N PRO A 237 7.38 -12.59 -16.79
CA PRO A 237 7.38 -11.31 -17.51
C PRO A 237 6.21 -11.16 -18.49
N ASP A 238 5.73 -12.25 -19.06
CA ASP A 238 4.61 -12.25 -20.01
C ASP A 238 3.25 -12.50 -19.32
N GLY A 239 3.24 -12.57 -17.99
CA GLY A 239 2.05 -12.87 -17.20
C GLY A 239 1.05 -11.72 -17.12
N LEU A 240 -0.25 -12.06 -17.07
CA LEU A 240 -1.30 -11.05 -16.92
C LEU A 240 -1.17 -10.23 -15.62
N GLY A 241 -0.62 -10.83 -14.57
CA GLY A 241 -0.36 -10.12 -13.31
C GLY A 241 0.72 -9.06 -13.47
N THR A 242 1.79 -9.38 -14.18
CA THR A 242 2.88 -8.44 -14.48
C THR A 242 2.38 -7.30 -15.36
N ALA A 243 1.70 -7.60 -16.45
CA ALA A 243 1.11 -6.58 -17.32
C ALA A 243 0.15 -5.64 -16.57
N ALA A 244 -0.63 -6.17 -15.60
CA ALA A 244 -1.51 -5.36 -14.79
C ALA A 244 -0.75 -4.39 -13.86
N TYR A 245 0.36 -4.83 -13.25
CA TYR A 245 1.19 -3.93 -12.43
C TYR A 245 1.93 -2.89 -13.26
N ASP A 246 2.34 -3.19 -14.49
CA ASP A 246 2.94 -2.21 -15.41
C ASP A 246 1.95 -1.11 -15.80
N VAL A 247 0.70 -1.49 -16.08
CA VAL A 247 -0.37 -0.52 -16.34
C VAL A 247 -0.69 0.29 -15.07
N LEU A 248 -0.76 -0.34 -13.90
CA LEU A 248 -1.00 0.35 -12.62
C LEU A 248 0.12 1.37 -12.34
N ALA A 249 1.38 1.02 -12.59
CA ALA A 249 2.51 1.92 -12.42
C ALA A 249 2.38 3.15 -13.34
N THR A 250 2.00 2.94 -14.59
CA THR A 250 1.76 4.02 -15.56
C THR A 250 0.61 4.93 -15.09
N GLU A 251 -0.49 4.35 -14.62
CA GLU A 251 -1.65 5.11 -14.09
C GLU A 251 -1.25 5.90 -12.84
N LEU A 252 -0.46 5.33 -11.94
CA LEU A 252 0.05 6.03 -10.77
C LEU A 252 0.93 7.22 -11.15
N ILE A 253 1.85 7.07 -12.10
CA ILE A 253 2.70 8.17 -12.58
C ILE A 253 1.85 9.32 -13.11
N GLN A 254 0.77 9.01 -13.85
CA GLN A 254 -0.15 10.02 -14.37
C GLN A 254 -0.89 10.75 -13.24
N ARG A 255 -1.39 10.03 -12.22
CA ARG A 255 -2.04 10.62 -11.04
C ARG A 255 -1.10 11.53 -10.26
N LEU A 256 0.15 11.11 -10.04
CA LEU A 256 1.16 11.92 -9.37
C LEU A 256 1.48 13.21 -10.15
N ALA A 257 1.51 13.16 -11.48
CA ALA A 257 1.72 14.33 -12.31
C ALA A 257 0.56 15.33 -12.22
N VAL A 258 -0.68 14.84 -12.17
CA VAL A 258 -1.89 15.68 -12.00
C VAL A 258 -1.95 16.28 -10.60
N ALA A 259 -1.71 15.49 -9.55
CA ALA A 259 -1.69 15.97 -8.16
C ALA A 259 -0.62 17.05 -7.91
N SER A 260 0.46 17.02 -8.67
CA SER A 260 1.51 18.09 -8.63
C SER A 260 1.06 19.40 -9.30
N ALA A 261 -0.02 19.39 -10.07
CA ALA A 261 -0.52 20.53 -10.84
C ALA A 261 -1.78 21.20 -10.24
N GLU A 262 -2.54 20.51 -9.36
CA GLU A 262 -3.79 20.99 -8.76
C GLU A 262 -3.82 20.81 -7.24
N PRO A 263 -4.49 21.69 -6.44
CA PRO A 263 -4.76 21.43 -5.04
C PRO A 263 -5.80 20.30 -4.88
N VAL A 264 -5.59 19.44 -3.89
CA VAL A 264 -6.35 18.21 -3.60
C VAL A 264 -7.86 18.47 -3.48
N ALA A 265 -8.67 17.74 -4.26
CA ALA A 265 -10.12 17.68 -4.10
C ALA A 265 -10.49 16.93 -2.81
N GLU A 266 -11.50 17.43 -2.07
CA GLU A 266 -12.00 16.76 -0.86
C GLU A 266 -12.66 15.41 -1.25
N VAL A 267 -12.22 14.34 -0.59
CA VAL A 267 -12.82 13.00 -0.72
C VAL A 267 -14.19 13.02 -0.03
N PRO A 268 -15.26 12.50 -0.65
CA PRO A 268 -16.58 12.43 -0.03
C PRO A 268 -16.53 11.62 1.28
N THR A 269 -17.04 12.17 2.37
CA THR A 269 -17.15 11.47 3.66
C THR A 269 -18.23 10.39 3.59
N PRO A 270 -18.03 9.20 4.18
CA PRO A 270 -18.92 8.05 4.07
C PRO A 270 -20.21 8.13 4.90
N ASP A 271 -20.63 9.30 5.38
CA ASP A 271 -21.88 9.46 6.14
C ASP A 271 -23.16 9.10 5.35
N ASN A 272 -23.03 8.79 4.06
CA ASN A 272 -24.11 8.32 3.18
C ASN A 272 -23.96 6.87 2.70
N VAL A 273 -23.01 6.09 3.23
CA VAL A 273 -22.91 4.66 2.91
C VAL A 273 -24.01 3.92 3.67
N VAL A 274 -25.03 3.59 2.94
CA VAL A 274 -26.24 2.86 3.30
C VAL A 274 -25.96 1.72 4.27
N ASP A 275 -26.77 1.71 5.33
CA ASP A 275 -26.95 0.65 6.34
C ASP A 275 -26.76 -0.75 5.72
N ALA A 276 -25.65 -1.42 6.07
CA ALA A 276 -25.36 -2.80 5.66
C ALA A 276 -26.45 -3.83 6.07
N ALA A 277 -27.46 -3.36 6.79
CA ALA A 277 -28.66 -4.12 7.17
C ALA A 277 -29.64 -4.37 6.01
N ALA A 278 -29.57 -3.60 4.91
CA ALA A 278 -30.50 -3.76 3.79
C ALA A 278 -30.21 -5.01 2.92
N LEU A 279 -29.03 -5.60 3.02
CA LEU A 279 -28.65 -6.81 2.27
C LEU A 279 -28.98 -8.14 2.97
N GLN A 280 -29.65 -8.09 4.14
CA GLN A 280 -29.92 -9.31 4.94
C GLN A 280 -31.22 -10.02 4.60
N ASN A 281 -32.05 -9.54 3.69
CA ASN A 281 -33.30 -10.21 3.30
C ASN A 281 -33.44 -10.36 1.78
N PRO A 282 -33.02 -11.47 1.17
CA PRO A 282 -33.56 -11.85 -0.13
C PRO A 282 -35.02 -12.29 0.09
N GLU A 283 -35.97 -11.59 -0.55
CA GLU A 283 -37.38 -11.99 -0.56
C GLU A 283 -37.53 -13.45 -1.02
N PRO A 284 -38.38 -14.25 -0.38
CA PRO A 284 -38.60 -15.65 -0.80
C PRO A 284 -39.28 -15.64 -2.17
N VAL A 285 -38.66 -16.32 -3.13
CA VAL A 285 -39.23 -16.61 -4.45
C VAL A 285 -40.55 -17.36 -4.23
N GLN A 286 -41.67 -16.70 -4.52
CA GLN A 286 -42.98 -17.35 -4.59
C GLN A 286 -42.99 -18.29 -5.80
N ASN A 287 -42.92 -19.62 -5.54
CA ASN A 287 -43.28 -20.64 -6.50
C ASN A 287 -44.78 -20.52 -6.78
N GLN A 288 -45.13 -20.05 -7.95
CA GLN A 288 -46.48 -20.26 -8.50
C GLN A 288 -46.47 -21.58 -9.27
N ALA A 289 -47.33 -22.47 -8.84
CA ALA A 289 -47.65 -23.75 -9.45
C ALA A 289 -48.30 -23.61 -10.83
#